data_9e6865910fda46cec46e1b7e7d31d92c
#
_entry.id   9e6865910fda46cec46e1b7e7d31d92c
#
_cell.length_a   1.000
_cell.length_b   1.000
_cell.length_c   1.000
_cell.angle_alpha   90.00
_cell.angle_beta   90.00
_cell.angle_gamma   90.00
#
_symmetry.space_group_name_H-M   'P 1'
#
loop_
_entity.id
_entity.type
_entity.pdbx_description
1 polymer ?
#
loop_
_entity_poly.entity_id
_entity_poly.type
_entity_poly.pdbx_seq_one_letter_code
_entity_poly.pdbx_strand_id
1 'polypeptide(L)'
;MQIEAILFVNWIFWAALSAGTLLVVGITERLGGTTRGYRLFMAWLLVAFAAILVASDLALPAGVEASGTASVRRPLALAFAAGAGAYLVASLARWPRSGLAIASGLVGIAALVVLAAAGGTDNAALFAWQLVLAALALGAVNASMLLGHWYLVTPKLSPAPLRRMMWLLVGCLVLQGVAFVVAVSAGPAALEGGLGLLTWLRLAVGILLPLVAAGLAIAASSAASLQASTGLLYIGLALVMAGSIAGASIAYLTGVPV
;
A
#
# COMPACT_ATOMS: atom_id res chain seq x y z
N MET A 1 -1.68 -21.62 11.95
CA MET A 1 -2.00 -20.17 11.94
C MET A 1 -3.48 -20.07 12.21
N GLN A 2 -3.89 -19.32 13.23
CA GLN A 2 -5.31 -19.18 13.55
C GLN A 2 -6.01 -18.42 12.42
N ILE A 3 -7.26 -18.77 12.13
CA ILE A 3 -8.06 -18.12 11.06
C ILE A 3 -8.13 -16.60 11.28
N GLU A 4 -8.18 -16.17 12.53
CA GLU A 4 -8.16 -14.77 12.93
C GLU A 4 -6.93 -13.99 12.42
N ALA A 5 -5.74 -14.61 12.44
CA ALA A 5 -4.52 -14.00 11.91
C ALA A 5 -4.63 -13.75 10.40
N ILE A 6 -5.19 -14.70 9.67
CA ILE A 6 -5.37 -14.56 8.21
C ILE A 6 -6.34 -13.41 7.91
N LEU A 7 -7.46 -13.32 8.62
CA LEU A 7 -8.44 -12.27 8.41
C LEU A 7 -7.89 -10.89 8.76
N PHE A 8 -7.09 -10.79 9.84
CA PHE A 8 -6.42 -9.56 10.24
C PHE A 8 -5.39 -9.09 9.19
N VAL A 9 -4.51 -10.00 8.74
CA VAL A 9 -3.50 -9.71 7.72
C VAL A 9 -4.15 -9.34 6.40
N ASN A 10 -5.22 -10.06 6.01
CA ASN A 10 -5.99 -9.76 4.82
C ASN A 10 -6.61 -8.35 4.88
N TRP A 11 -7.18 -7.96 6.02
CA TRP A 11 -7.74 -6.62 6.19
C TRP A 11 -6.66 -5.53 6.05
N ILE A 12 -5.52 -5.69 6.74
CA ILE A 12 -4.38 -4.74 6.64
C ILE A 12 -3.92 -4.60 5.19
N PHE A 13 -3.79 -5.74 4.49
CA PHE A 13 -3.34 -5.75 3.10
C PHE A 13 -4.28 -4.95 2.20
N TRP A 14 -5.59 -5.23 2.25
CA TRP A 14 -6.57 -4.52 1.40
C TRP A 14 -6.72 -3.05 1.79
N ALA A 15 -6.67 -2.72 3.07
CA ALA A 15 -6.69 -1.34 3.53
C ALA A 15 -5.46 -0.56 3.03
N ALA A 16 -4.26 -1.13 3.18
CA ALA A 16 -3.02 -0.51 2.72
C ALA A 16 -2.98 -0.36 1.19
N LEU A 17 -3.32 -1.42 0.44
CA LEU A 17 -3.31 -1.39 -1.01
C LEU A 17 -4.32 -0.37 -1.56
N SER A 18 -5.55 -0.37 -1.06
CA SER A 18 -6.62 0.48 -1.58
C SER A 18 -6.41 1.95 -1.21
N ALA A 19 -6.16 2.24 0.08
CA ALA A 19 -5.94 3.60 0.56
C ALA A 19 -4.68 4.23 -0.01
N GLY A 20 -3.57 3.47 -0.02
CA GLY A 20 -2.32 3.92 -0.60
C GLY A 20 -2.43 4.18 -2.10
N THR A 21 -3.11 3.29 -2.85
CA THR A 21 -3.30 3.49 -4.30
C THR A 21 -4.14 4.73 -4.57
N LEU A 22 -5.25 4.96 -3.85
CA LEU A 22 -6.09 6.14 -4.05
C LEU A 22 -5.33 7.43 -3.73
N LEU A 23 -4.55 7.43 -2.65
CA LEU A 23 -3.73 8.58 -2.26
C LEU A 23 -2.67 8.89 -3.31
N VAL A 24 -1.91 7.90 -3.78
CA VAL A 24 -0.86 8.07 -4.80
C VAL A 24 -1.45 8.53 -6.13
N VAL A 25 -2.58 7.93 -6.56
CA VAL A 25 -3.29 8.37 -7.77
C VAL A 25 -3.75 9.82 -7.65
N GLY A 26 -4.33 10.22 -6.52
CA GLY A 26 -4.76 11.59 -6.26
C GLY A 26 -3.60 12.60 -6.30
N ILE A 27 -2.48 12.28 -5.68
CA ILE A 27 -1.26 13.11 -5.71
C ILE A 27 -0.73 13.22 -7.15
N THR A 28 -0.62 12.09 -7.86
CA THR A 28 -0.10 12.07 -9.23
C THR A 28 -1.01 12.84 -10.18
N GLU A 29 -2.32 12.72 -10.02
CA GLU A 29 -3.30 13.47 -10.79
C GLU A 29 -3.18 14.98 -10.57
N ARG A 30 -2.95 15.41 -9.31
CA ARG A 30 -2.73 16.82 -8.97
C ARG A 30 -1.44 17.37 -9.57
N LEU A 31 -0.40 16.54 -9.66
CA LEU A 31 0.87 16.90 -10.29
C LEU A 31 0.80 16.87 -11.84
N GLY A 32 -0.28 16.34 -12.40
CA GLY A 32 -0.54 16.30 -13.83
C GLY A 32 0.20 15.20 -14.60
N GLY A 33 -0.19 15.03 -15.86
CA GLY A 33 0.47 14.14 -16.80
C GLY A 33 -0.17 12.76 -16.95
N THR A 34 -1.24 12.43 -16.21
CA THR A 34 -1.99 11.19 -16.39
C THR A 34 -3.14 11.36 -17.39
N THR A 35 -3.41 10.30 -18.18
CA THR A 35 -4.51 10.32 -19.15
C THR A 35 -5.87 10.08 -18.49
N ARG A 36 -6.94 10.51 -19.17
CA ARG A 36 -8.31 10.24 -18.71
C ARG A 36 -8.60 8.75 -18.61
N GLY A 37 -8.16 7.98 -19.61
CA GLY A 37 -8.39 6.53 -19.65
C GLY A 37 -7.77 5.82 -18.43
N TYR A 38 -6.51 6.11 -18.15
CA TYR A 38 -5.83 5.59 -16.94
C TYR A 38 -6.59 5.94 -15.66
N ARG A 39 -6.97 7.21 -15.49
CA ARG A 39 -7.69 7.67 -14.30
C ARG A 39 -9.03 6.98 -14.10
N LEU A 40 -9.79 6.81 -15.20
CA LEU A 40 -11.08 6.13 -15.15
C LEU A 40 -10.93 4.65 -14.82
N PHE A 41 -9.93 3.99 -15.41
CA PHE A 41 -9.58 2.61 -15.06
C PHE A 41 -9.23 2.49 -13.56
N MET A 42 -8.36 3.38 -13.06
CA MET A 42 -8.00 3.39 -11.62
C MET A 42 -9.21 3.65 -10.73
N ALA A 43 -10.15 4.51 -11.13
CA ALA A 43 -11.36 4.78 -10.36
C ALA A 43 -12.25 3.54 -10.20
N TRP A 44 -12.45 2.76 -11.27
CA TRP A 44 -13.17 1.48 -11.20
C TRP A 44 -12.45 0.45 -10.34
N LEU A 45 -11.13 0.31 -10.52
CA LEU A 45 -10.31 -0.60 -9.73
C LEU A 45 -10.37 -0.26 -8.23
N LEU A 46 -10.32 1.03 -7.89
CA LEU A 46 -10.37 1.50 -6.51
C LEU A 46 -11.73 1.27 -5.85
N VAL A 47 -12.82 1.35 -6.58
CA VAL A 47 -14.14 0.95 -6.08
C VAL A 47 -14.19 -0.56 -5.79
N ALA A 48 -13.61 -1.38 -6.66
CA ALA A 48 -13.51 -2.83 -6.41
C ALA A 48 -12.65 -3.12 -5.16
N PHE A 49 -11.50 -2.45 -5.02
CA PHE A 49 -10.65 -2.60 -3.83
C PHE A 49 -11.35 -2.14 -2.54
N ALA A 50 -12.09 -1.03 -2.60
CA ALA A 50 -12.88 -0.54 -1.47
C ALA A 50 -13.99 -1.53 -1.07
N ALA A 51 -14.64 -2.17 -2.04
CA ALA A 51 -15.64 -3.20 -1.78
C ALA A 51 -15.03 -4.42 -1.06
N ILE A 52 -13.85 -4.88 -1.52
CA ILE A 52 -13.11 -5.97 -0.86
C ILE A 52 -12.67 -5.57 0.55
N LEU A 53 -12.21 -4.34 0.76
CA LEU A 53 -11.86 -3.84 2.09
C LEU A 53 -13.07 -3.86 3.03
N VAL A 54 -14.22 -3.38 2.60
CA VAL A 54 -15.46 -3.39 3.41
C VAL A 54 -15.88 -4.83 3.71
N ALA A 55 -15.84 -5.73 2.72
CA ALA A 55 -16.12 -7.15 2.95
C ALA A 55 -15.15 -7.78 3.96
N SER A 56 -13.85 -7.45 3.86
CA SER A 56 -12.83 -7.89 4.81
C SER A 56 -13.07 -7.33 6.22
N ASP A 57 -13.56 -6.10 6.34
CA ASP A 57 -13.89 -5.48 7.62
C ASP A 57 -15.06 -6.18 8.30
N LEU A 58 -16.07 -6.54 7.53
CA LEU A 58 -17.25 -7.28 8.04
C LEU A 58 -16.90 -8.73 8.44
N ALA A 59 -15.85 -9.29 7.86
CA ALA A 59 -15.39 -10.65 8.17
C ALA A 59 -14.43 -10.72 9.36
N LEU A 60 -14.01 -9.58 9.93
CA LEU A 60 -13.12 -9.58 11.10
C LEU A 60 -13.81 -10.15 12.33
N PRO A 61 -13.16 -11.07 13.06
CA PRO A 61 -13.76 -11.73 14.23
C PRO A 61 -13.91 -10.77 15.41
N ALA A 62 -14.88 -11.06 16.28
CA ALA A 62 -15.21 -10.27 17.46
C ALA A 62 -14.00 -10.06 18.42
N GLY A 63 -13.03 -10.98 18.43
CA GLY A 63 -11.79 -10.85 19.22
C GLY A 63 -10.94 -9.67 18.79
N VAL A 64 -10.90 -9.36 17.50
CA VAL A 64 -10.24 -8.15 16.97
C VAL A 64 -11.12 -6.92 17.21
N GLU A 65 -12.45 -7.09 17.23
CA GLU A 65 -13.41 -6.04 17.54
C GLU A 65 -13.42 -5.67 19.03
N ALA A 66 -13.13 -6.63 19.93
CA ALA A 66 -13.09 -6.40 21.37
C ALA A 66 -12.04 -5.36 21.79
N SER A 67 -11.10 -5.01 20.94
CA SER A 67 -10.14 -3.90 21.13
C SER A 67 -10.80 -2.51 21.15
N GLY A 68 -12.10 -2.39 20.92
CA GLY A 68 -12.84 -1.11 20.87
C GLY A 68 -12.61 -0.29 19.60
N THR A 69 -11.78 -0.76 18.69
CA THR A 69 -11.46 -0.01 17.46
C THR A 69 -12.49 -0.12 16.36
N ALA A 70 -13.34 -1.14 16.40
CA ALA A 70 -14.37 -1.34 15.38
C ALA A 70 -15.31 -0.14 15.26
N SER A 71 -15.64 0.53 16.38
CA SER A 71 -16.48 1.72 16.40
C SER A 71 -15.91 2.93 15.65
N VAL A 72 -14.59 3.01 15.50
CA VAL A 72 -13.91 4.07 14.77
C VAL A 72 -13.39 3.58 13.41
N ARG A 73 -12.79 2.39 13.35
CA ARG A 73 -12.22 1.80 12.13
C ARG A 73 -13.26 1.57 11.05
N ARG A 74 -14.42 0.95 11.40
CA ARG A 74 -15.48 0.63 10.43
C ARG A 74 -16.08 1.87 9.77
N PRO A 75 -16.49 2.92 10.49
CA PRO A 75 -16.89 4.19 9.86
C PRO A 75 -15.84 4.78 8.93
N LEU A 76 -14.56 4.71 9.29
CA LEU A 76 -13.47 5.18 8.42
C LEU A 76 -13.35 4.35 7.13
N ALA A 77 -13.45 3.02 7.22
CA ALA A 77 -13.44 2.14 6.05
C ALA A 77 -14.64 2.40 5.13
N LEU A 78 -15.83 2.62 5.69
CA LEU A 78 -17.02 3.00 4.93
C LEU A 78 -16.91 4.40 4.32
N ALA A 79 -16.36 5.37 5.05
CA ALA A 79 -16.10 6.71 4.53
C ALA A 79 -15.06 6.68 3.39
N PHE A 80 -14.00 5.86 3.52
CA PHE A 80 -13.06 5.60 2.43
C PHE A 80 -13.77 5.02 1.19
N ALA A 81 -14.63 4.01 1.37
CA ALA A 81 -15.36 3.37 0.27
C ALA A 81 -16.33 4.35 -0.41
N ALA A 82 -17.04 5.17 0.36
CA ALA A 82 -17.88 6.24 -0.16
C ALA A 82 -17.04 7.27 -0.95
N GLY A 83 -15.86 7.63 -0.45
CA GLY A 83 -14.92 8.51 -1.12
C GLY A 83 -14.37 7.93 -2.43
N ALA A 84 -14.07 6.63 -2.49
CA ALA A 84 -13.69 5.94 -3.72
C ALA A 84 -14.84 5.94 -4.75
N GLY A 85 -16.07 5.72 -4.32
CA GLY A 85 -17.26 5.85 -5.16
C GLY A 85 -17.46 7.27 -5.68
N ALA A 86 -17.31 8.27 -4.80
CA ALA A 86 -17.39 9.68 -5.18
C ALA A 86 -16.27 10.09 -6.16
N TYR A 87 -15.05 9.54 -5.99
CA TYR A 87 -13.94 9.72 -6.94
C TYR A 87 -14.28 9.13 -8.32
N LEU A 88 -14.95 7.97 -8.39
CA LEU A 88 -15.44 7.39 -9.65
C LEU A 88 -16.47 8.31 -10.31
N VAL A 89 -17.50 8.76 -9.56
CA VAL A 89 -18.52 9.66 -10.09
C VAL A 89 -17.90 10.96 -10.59
N ALA A 90 -17.01 11.59 -9.84
CA ALA A 90 -16.28 12.79 -10.25
C ALA A 90 -15.41 12.55 -11.51
N SER A 91 -14.84 11.34 -11.64
CA SER A 91 -14.05 10.95 -12.83
C SER A 91 -14.92 10.80 -14.08
N LEU A 92 -16.12 10.24 -13.94
CA LEU A 92 -17.11 10.13 -15.02
C LEU A 92 -17.63 11.52 -15.41
N ALA A 93 -18.01 12.35 -14.42
CA ALA A 93 -18.55 13.70 -14.60
C ALA A 93 -17.50 14.74 -15.03
N ARG A 94 -16.20 14.38 -15.08
CA ARG A 94 -15.06 15.27 -15.39
C ARG A 94 -14.89 16.43 -14.40
N TRP A 95 -15.31 16.25 -13.16
CA TRP A 95 -15.15 17.25 -12.09
C TRP A 95 -13.72 17.25 -11.54
N PRO A 96 -13.30 18.33 -10.85
CA PRO A 96 -12.07 18.34 -10.06
C PRO A 96 -12.15 17.26 -8.97
N ARG A 97 -11.15 16.36 -8.91
CA ARG A 97 -11.25 15.14 -8.08
C ARG A 97 -9.97 14.75 -7.34
N SER A 98 -8.82 15.33 -7.69
CA SER A 98 -7.55 14.98 -7.04
C SER A 98 -7.57 15.24 -5.55
N GLY A 99 -8.22 16.33 -5.11
CA GLY A 99 -8.41 16.63 -3.68
C GLY A 99 -9.29 15.57 -2.98
N LEU A 100 -10.36 15.13 -3.63
CA LEU A 100 -11.23 14.06 -3.13
C LEU A 100 -10.47 12.73 -3.00
N ALA A 101 -9.67 12.36 -4.01
CA ALA A 101 -8.85 11.16 -3.96
C ALA A 101 -7.83 11.21 -2.80
N ILE A 102 -7.16 12.33 -2.62
CA ILE A 102 -6.20 12.54 -1.52
C ILE A 102 -6.92 12.44 -0.18
N ALA A 103 -8.02 13.17 0.03
CA ALA A 103 -8.77 13.15 1.28
C ALA A 103 -9.28 11.75 1.62
N SER A 104 -9.86 11.04 0.64
CA SER A 104 -10.36 9.68 0.83
C SER A 104 -9.22 8.70 1.13
N GLY A 105 -8.08 8.81 0.43
CA GLY A 105 -6.90 7.99 0.72
C GLY A 105 -6.37 8.21 2.14
N LEU A 106 -6.35 9.44 2.63
CA LEU A 106 -5.97 9.76 4.00
C LEU A 106 -6.95 9.18 5.03
N VAL A 107 -8.26 9.17 4.73
CA VAL A 107 -9.27 8.51 5.59
C VAL A 107 -9.01 7.00 5.68
N GLY A 108 -8.68 6.35 4.57
CA GLY A 108 -8.30 4.92 4.57
C GLY A 108 -7.02 4.65 5.36
N ILE A 109 -6.02 5.52 5.27
CA ILE A 109 -4.80 5.44 6.10
C ILE A 109 -5.11 5.66 7.58
N ALA A 110 -6.03 6.57 7.91
CA ALA A 110 -6.46 6.76 9.30
C ALA A 110 -7.07 5.49 9.89
N ALA A 111 -7.81 4.69 9.11
CA ALA A 111 -8.32 3.40 9.56
C ALA A 111 -7.19 2.41 9.91
N LEU A 112 -6.08 2.39 9.14
CA LEU A 112 -4.88 1.60 9.45
C LEU A 112 -4.21 2.06 10.73
N VAL A 113 -4.08 3.37 10.94
CA VAL A 113 -3.47 3.94 12.15
C VAL A 113 -4.31 3.64 13.39
N VAL A 114 -5.64 3.71 13.28
CA VAL A 114 -6.55 3.31 14.37
C VAL A 114 -6.35 1.85 14.76
N LEU A 115 -6.21 0.95 13.77
CA LEU A 115 -5.93 -0.45 14.04
C LEU A 115 -4.57 -0.63 14.72
N ALA A 116 -3.54 0.09 14.30
CA ALA A 116 -2.22 0.04 14.92
C ALA A 116 -2.23 0.46 16.38
N ALA A 117 -2.98 1.51 16.70
CA ALA A 117 -3.11 2.02 18.07
C ALA A 117 -3.75 1.01 19.04
N ALA A 118 -4.57 0.08 18.53
CA ALA A 118 -5.24 -0.95 19.32
C ALA A 118 -4.58 -2.33 19.23
N GLY A 119 -3.61 -2.50 18.36
CA GLY A 119 -3.07 -3.82 17.99
C GLY A 119 -2.18 -4.51 19.03
N GLY A 120 -2.07 -3.98 20.28
CA GLY A 120 -1.32 -4.63 21.35
C GLY A 120 0.19 -4.79 21.07
N THR A 121 0.74 -4.02 20.11
CA THR A 121 2.18 -4.01 19.86
C THR A 121 2.92 -3.16 20.90
N ASP A 122 4.14 -3.57 21.25
CA ASP A 122 4.99 -2.86 22.21
C ASP A 122 5.30 -1.41 21.77
N ASN A 123 5.19 -1.12 20.47
CA ASN A 123 5.40 0.20 19.89
C ASN A 123 4.35 0.52 18.80
N ALA A 124 3.18 0.98 19.24
CA ALA A 124 2.07 1.35 18.33
C ALA A 124 2.45 2.46 17.33
N ALA A 125 3.32 3.39 17.71
CA ALA A 125 3.76 4.47 16.82
C ALA A 125 4.63 3.93 15.68
N LEU A 126 5.57 3.02 15.97
CA LEU A 126 6.39 2.37 14.96
C LEU A 126 5.51 1.50 14.04
N PHE A 127 4.55 0.78 14.60
CA PHE A 127 3.61 -0.02 13.81
C PHE A 127 2.76 0.85 12.87
N ALA A 128 2.18 1.94 13.37
CA ALA A 128 1.44 2.90 12.54
C ALA A 128 2.30 3.45 11.42
N TRP A 129 3.55 3.83 11.71
CA TRP A 129 4.51 4.30 10.73
C TRP A 129 4.79 3.26 9.63
N GLN A 130 5.02 2.00 10.02
CA GLN A 130 5.22 0.89 9.10
C GLN A 130 3.99 0.65 8.21
N LEU A 131 2.78 0.70 8.76
CA LEU A 131 1.53 0.55 8.00
C LEU A 131 1.34 1.68 6.98
N VAL A 132 1.64 2.92 7.36
CA VAL A 132 1.59 4.08 6.45
C VAL A 132 2.58 3.91 5.30
N LEU A 133 3.82 3.53 5.61
CA LEU A 133 4.84 3.29 4.59
C LEU A 133 4.49 2.10 3.68
N ALA A 134 3.91 1.03 4.24
CA ALA A 134 3.43 -0.11 3.46
C ALA A 134 2.29 0.30 2.51
N ALA A 135 1.34 1.11 2.98
CA ALA A 135 0.27 1.64 2.16
C ALA A 135 0.80 2.51 1.01
N LEU A 136 1.73 3.42 1.28
CA LEU A 136 2.35 4.26 0.26
C LEU A 136 3.17 3.44 -0.74
N ALA A 137 3.94 2.44 -0.28
CA ALA A 137 4.72 1.57 -1.16
C ALA A 137 3.83 0.70 -2.06
N LEU A 138 2.78 0.05 -1.49
CA LEU A 138 1.78 -0.71 -2.24
C LEU A 138 1.06 0.19 -3.24
N GLY A 139 0.64 1.38 -2.82
CA GLY A 139 0.00 2.35 -3.69
C GLY A 139 0.90 2.82 -4.82
N ALA A 140 2.15 3.15 -4.52
CA ALA A 140 3.12 3.62 -5.51
C ALA A 140 3.46 2.55 -6.53
N VAL A 141 3.74 1.31 -6.10
CA VAL A 141 4.08 0.22 -7.03
C VAL A 141 2.87 -0.19 -7.86
N ASN A 142 1.67 -0.31 -7.27
CA ASN A 142 0.45 -0.64 -8.00
C ASN A 142 0.09 0.42 -9.04
N ALA A 143 0.07 1.70 -8.64
CA ALA A 143 -0.25 2.79 -9.55
C ALA A 143 0.81 2.96 -10.65
N SER A 144 2.10 2.81 -10.34
CA SER A 144 3.17 2.90 -11.34
C SER A 144 3.17 1.72 -12.31
N MET A 145 2.95 0.49 -11.84
CA MET A 145 2.85 -0.70 -12.68
C MET A 145 1.70 -0.55 -13.69
N LEU A 146 0.52 -0.15 -13.22
CA LEU A 146 -0.65 0.04 -14.09
C LEU A 146 -0.47 1.22 -15.06
N LEU A 147 0.21 2.29 -14.64
CA LEU A 147 0.55 3.40 -15.54
C LEU A 147 1.59 2.97 -16.58
N GLY A 148 2.59 2.19 -16.18
CA GLY A 148 3.56 1.60 -17.10
C GLY A 148 2.88 0.73 -18.16
N HIS A 149 1.96 -0.15 -17.73
CA HIS A 149 1.15 -0.94 -18.66
C HIS A 149 0.32 -0.06 -19.62
N TRP A 150 -0.26 1.04 -19.09
CA TRP A 150 -1.00 2.00 -19.91
C TRP A 150 -0.14 2.65 -20.99
N TYR A 151 1.13 2.92 -20.72
CA TYR A 151 2.07 3.48 -21.69
C TYR A 151 2.37 2.54 -22.86
N LEU A 152 2.31 1.23 -22.64
CA LEU A 152 2.52 0.25 -23.70
C LEU A 152 1.39 0.28 -24.76
N VAL A 153 0.18 0.64 -24.35
CA VAL A 153 -0.99 0.72 -25.25
C VAL A 153 -1.30 2.14 -25.72
N THR A 154 -0.68 3.16 -25.11
CA THR A 154 -0.86 4.57 -25.47
C THR A 154 0.50 5.25 -25.62
N PRO A 155 1.13 5.15 -26.80
CA PRO A 155 2.47 5.70 -27.03
C PRO A 155 2.51 7.23 -26.97
N LYS A 156 3.71 7.79 -26.79
CA LYS A 156 4.02 9.24 -26.79
C LYS A 156 3.56 9.99 -25.52
N LEU A 157 3.30 9.30 -24.41
CA LEU A 157 3.05 9.94 -23.11
C LEU A 157 4.36 10.27 -22.41
N SER A 158 4.34 11.36 -21.62
CA SER A 158 5.49 11.73 -20.78
C SER A 158 5.75 10.67 -19.71
N PRO A 159 7.00 10.18 -19.53
CA PRO A 159 7.33 9.24 -18.48
C PRO A 159 7.43 9.90 -17.07
N ALA A 160 7.26 11.22 -16.98
CA ALA A 160 7.44 11.96 -15.71
C ALA A 160 6.51 11.49 -14.58
N PRO A 161 5.19 11.23 -14.80
CA PRO A 161 4.31 10.72 -13.75
C PRO A 161 4.77 9.35 -13.23
N LEU A 162 5.15 8.45 -14.14
CA LEU A 162 5.66 7.12 -13.80
C LEU A 162 6.91 7.21 -12.93
N ARG A 163 7.89 8.04 -13.32
CA ARG A 163 9.13 8.24 -12.55
C ARG A 163 8.89 8.82 -11.17
N ARG A 164 7.93 9.74 -11.02
CA ARG A 164 7.56 10.30 -9.70
C ARG A 164 7.03 9.22 -8.77
N MET A 165 6.15 8.33 -9.26
CA MET A 165 5.64 7.21 -8.46
C MET A 165 6.76 6.22 -8.09
N MET A 166 7.69 5.93 -9.01
CA MET A 166 8.83 5.05 -8.72
C MET A 166 9.77 5.65 -7.67
N TRP A 167 10.03 6.96 -7.70
CA TRP A 167 10.82 7.63 -6.66
C TRP A 167 10.09 7.65 -5.31
N LEU A 168 8.77 7.80 -5.29
CA LEU A 168 7.99 7.65 -4.08
C LEU A 168 8.13 6.23 -3.52
N LEU A 169 8.04 5.20 -4.37
CA LEU A 169 8.26 3.81 -3.98
C LEU A 169 9.65 3.61 -3.35
N VAL A 170 10.71 4.10 -4.00
CA VAL A 170 12.08 4.03 -3.47
C VAL A 170 12.16 4.70 -2.10
N GLY A 171 11.63 5.90 -1.95
CA GLY A 171 11.61 6.61 -0.66
C GLY A 171 10.89 5.82 0.44
N CYS A 172 9.73 5.23 0.14
CA CYS A 172 8.99 4.41 1.09
C CYS A 172 9.77 3.14 1.48
N LEU A 173 10.41 2.47 0.53
CA LEU A 173 11.19 1.25 0.79
C LEU A 173 12.45 1.55 1.62
N VAL A 174 13.13 2.66 1.35
CA VAL A 174 14.28 3.10 2.17
C VAL A 174 13.83 3.38 3.61
N LEU A 175 12.73 4.11 3.79
CA LEU A 175 12.19 4.39 5.11
C LEU A 175 11.69 3.12 5.84
N GLN A 176 11.14 2.14 5.11
CA GLN A 176 10.80 0.83 5.67
C GLN A 176 12.07 0.07 6.11
N GLY A 177 13.17 0.16 5.35
CA GLY A 177 14.45 -0.40 5.73
C GLY A 177 15.00 0.21 7.02
N VAL A 178 14.90 1.53 7.18
CA VAL A 178 15.27 2.22 8.42
C VAL A 178 14.39 1.77 9.58
N ALA A 179 13.07 1.73 9.37
CA ALA A 179 12.12 1.28 10.41
C ALA A 179 12.36 -0.18 10.81
N PHE A 180 12.72 -1.04 9.85
CA PHE A 180 13.11 -2.43 10.10
C PHE A 180 14.35 -2.51 11.00
N VAL A 181 15.40 -1.75 10.69
CA VAL A 181 16.63 -1.71 11.51
C VAL A 181 16.32 -1.23 12.94
N VAL A 182 15.49 -0.20 13.07
CA VAL A 182 15.05 0.31 14.40
C VAL A 182 14.30 -0.78 15.18
N ALA A 183 13.36 -1.47 14.53
CA ALA A 183 12.58 -2.54 15.18
C ALA A 183 13.45 -3.70 15.66
N VAL A 184 14.36 -4.17 14.82
CA VAL A 184 15.27 -5.28 15.14
C VAL A 184 16.30 -4.88 16.20
N SER A 185 16.77 -3.63 16.19
CA SER A 185 17.69 -3.14 17.23
C SER A 185 17.03 -3.05 18.60
N ALA A 186 15.72 -2.78 18.65
CA ALA A 186 14.94 -2.72 19.90
C ALA A 186 14.53 -4.10 20.41
N GLY A 187 14.41 -5.11 19.50
CA GLY A 187 13.98 -6.46 19.84
C GLY A 187 14.64 -7.54 18.95
N PRO A 188 15.93 -7.89 19.19
CA PRO A 188 16.67 -8.84 18.35
C PRO A 188 16.04 -10.25 18.31
N ALA A 189 15.18 -10.60 19.27
CA ALA A 189 14.44 -11.87 19.28
C ALA A 189 13.58 -12.10 18.03
N ALA A 190 13.23 -11.05 17.28
CA ALA A 190 12.52 -11.18 16.01
C ALA A 190 13.37 -11.88 14.92
N LEU A 191 14.68 -11.97 15.07
CA LEU A 191 15.59 -12.63 14.13
C LEU A 191 15.82 -14.11 14.45
N GLU A 192 15.35 -14.58 15.62
CA GLU A 192 15.61 -15.91 16.13
C GLU A 192 14.35 -16.80 16.06
N GLY A 193 14.56 -18.12 16.12
CA GLY A 193 13.48 -19.09 16.17
C GLY A 193 12.69 -19.27 14.87
N GLY A 194 11.50 -19.86 14.96
CA GLY A 194 10.66 -20.21 13.82
C GLY A 194 10.13 -19.02 13.00
N LEU A 195 10.14 -17.82 13.54
CA LEU A 195 9.70 -16.58 12.88
C LEU A 195 10.87 -15.81 12.24
N GLY A 196 12.13 -16.15 12.57
CA GLY A 196 13.30 -15.51 11.97
C GLY A 196 13.30 -15.59 10.45
N LEU A 197 12.83 -16.69 9.87
CA LEU A 197 12.69 -16.83 8.43
C LEU A 197 11.72 -15.78 7.83
N LEU A 198 10.60 -15.52 8.48
CA LEU A 198 9.64 -14.49 8.03
C LEU A 198 10.25 -13.09 8.12
N THR A 199 11.03 -12.81 9.17
CA THR A 199 11.72 -11.53 9.34
C THR A 199 12.77 -11.32 8.23
N TRP A 200 13.57 -12.34 7.91
CA TRP A 200 14.49 -12.29 6.79
C TRP A 200 13.78 -12.18 5.44
N LEU A 201 12.65 -12.87 5.27
CA LEU A 201 11.82 -12.75 4.07
C LEU A 201 11.25 -11.32 3.94
N ARG A 202 10.82 -10.72 5.06
CA ARG A 202 10.37 -9.32 5.09
C ARG A 202 11.48 -8.37 4.61
N LEU A 203 12.70 -8.52 5.10
CA LEU A 203 13.83 -7.70 4.68
C LEU A 203 14.20 -7.95 3.21
N ALA A 204 14.50 -9.19 2.86
CA ALA A 204 15.03 -9.53 1.55
C ALA A 204 13.99 -9.33 0.44
N VAL A 205 12.82 -9.96 0.59
CA VAL A 205 11.76 -9.98 -0.43
C VAL A 205 10.88 -8.74 -0.37
N GLY A 206 10.60 -8.23 0.83
CA GLY A 206 9.69 -7.11 1.01
C GLY A 206 10.33 -5.72 0.90
N ILE A 207 11.65 -5.59 1.07
CA ILE A 207 12.35 -4.31 1.09
C ILE A 207 13.48 -4.28 0.06
N LEU A 208 14.50 -5.15 0.19
CA LEU A 208 15.71 -5.05 -0.63
C LEU A 208 15.47 -5.38 -2.10
N LEU A 209 14.84 -6.50 -2.42
CA LEU A 209 14.57 -6.88 -3.81
C LEU A 209 13.64 -5.89 -4.52
N PRO A 210 12.51 -5.41 -3.92
CA PRO A 210 11.71 -4.36 -4.57
C PRO A 210 12.46 -3.04 -4.71
N LEU A 211 13.37 -2.69 -3.79
CA LEU A 211 14.21 -1.50 -3.92
C LEU A 211 15.14 -1.60 -5.15
N VAL A 212 15.77 -2.76 -5.34
CA VAL A 212 16.58 -3.04 -6.53
C VAL A 212 15.71 -3.00 -7.79
N ALA A 213 14.54 -3.67 -7.78
CA ALA A 213 13.62 -3.67 -8.91
C ALA A 213 13.15 -2.25 -9.29
N ALA A 214 12.83 -1.41 -8.29
CA ALA A 214 12.43 -0.02 -8.51
C ALA A 214 13.59 0.83 -9.08
N GLY A 215 14.82 0.65 -8.58
CA GLY A 215 16.01 1.30 -9.10
C GLY A 215 16.28 0.94 -10.58
N LEU A 216 16.20 -0.35 -10.90
CA LEU A 216 16.34 -0.83 -12.28
C LEU A 216 15.18 -0.33 -13.18
N ALA A 217 13.95 -0.26 -12.66
CA ALA A 217 12.80 0.28 -13.39
C ALA A 217 12.99 1.77 -13.72
N ILE A 218 13.54 2.57 -12.79
CA ILE A 218 13.89 3.97 -13.02
C ILE A 218 14.96 4.07 -14.11
N ALA A 219 16.02 3.26 -14.03
CA ALA A 219 17.09 3.24 -15.03
C ALA A 219 16.56 2.86 -16.42
N ALA A 220 15.73 1.80 -16.52
CA ALA A 220 15.09 1.39 -17.75
C ALA A 220 14.18 2.48 -18.34
N SER A 221 13.39 3.17 -17.51
CA SER A 221 12.56 4.30 -17.92
C SER A 221 13.39 5.47 -18.45
N SER A 222 14.56 5.70 -17.88
CA SER A 222 15.50 6.76 -18.32
C SER A 222 16.18 6.41 -19.65
N ALA A 223 16.38 5.13 -19.92
CA ALA A 223 16.89 4.60 -21.19
C ALA A 223 15.77 4.42 -22.26
N ALA A 224 14.62 5.03 -22.05
CA ALA A 224 13.44 4.95 -22.93
C ALA A 224 12.85 3.53 -23.12
N SER A 225 13.22 2.57 -22.27
CA SER A 225 12.67 1.21 -22.28
C SER A 225 11.50 1.08 -21.29
N LEU A 226 10.33 1.62 -21.66
CA LEU A 226 9.12 1.56 -20.84
C LEU A 226 8.61 0.12 -20.65
N GLN A 227 8.86 -0.77 -21.60
CA GLN A 227 8.49 -2.17 -21.49
C GLN A 227 9.28 -2.86 -20.37
N ALA A 228 10.62 -2.70 -20.35
CA ALA A 228 11.46 -3.26 -19.29
C ALA A 228 11.12 -2.65 -17.92
N SER A 229 10.92 -1.32 -17.87
CA SER A 229 10.48 -0.62 -16.65
C SER A 229 9.17 -1.21 -16.10
N THR A 230 8.18 -1.42 -16.97
CA THR A 230 6.89 -2.01 -16.59
C THR A 230 7.04 -3.45 -16.10
N GLY A 231 7.83 -4.29 -16.77
CA GLY A 231 8.12 -5.66 -16.34
C GLY A 231 8.74 -5.72 -14.94
N LEU A 232 9.69 -4.84 -14.64
CA LEU A 232 10.30 -4.72 -13.32
C LEU A 232 9.30 -4.27 -12.25
N LEU A 233 8.34 -3.41 -12.59
CA LEU A 233 7.27 -2.98 -11.69
C LEU A 233 6.27 -4.10 -11.38
N TYR A 234 5.99 -5.03 -12.31
CA TYR A 234 5.21 -6.24 -12.03
C TYR A 234 5.89 -7.11 -10.98
N ILE A 235 7.21 -7.35 -11.15
CA ILE A 235 8.01 -8.07 -10.15
C ILE A 235 7.99 -7.30 -8.82
N GLY A 236 8.23 -5.99 -8.86
CA GLY A 236 8.20 -5.12 -7.69
C GLY A 236 6.86 -5.19 -6.93
N LEU A 237 5.73 -5.20 -7.65
CA LEU A 237 4.40 -5.34 -7.03
C LEU A 237 4.28 -6.65 -6.26
N ALA A 238 4.63 -7.79 -6.87
CA ALA A 238 4.57 -9.09 -6.21
C ALA A 238 5.45 -9.14 -4.95
N LEU A 239 6.66 -8.57 -5.03
CA LEU A 239 7.60 -8.52 -3.91
C LEU A 239 7.10 -7.62 -2.77
N VAL A 240 6.58 -6.42 -3.07
CA VAL A 240 6.02 -5.50 -2.05
C VAL A 240 4.78 -6.11 -1.40
N MET A 241 3.92 -6.79 -2.18
CA MET A 241 2.76 -7.52 -1.64
C MET A 241 3.19 -8.61 -0.65
N ALA A 242 4.12 -9.48 -1.05
CA ALA A 242 4.64 -10.54 -0.19
C ALA A 242 5.28 -9.96 1.09
N GLY A 243 6.07 -8.91 0.96
CA GLY A 243 6.68 -8.22 2.09
C GLY A 243 5.67 -7.58 3.04
N SER A 244 4.62 -6.95 2.52
CA SER A 244 3.56 -6.34 3.33
C SER A 244 2.77 -7.38 4.12
N ILE A 245 2.46 -8.52 3.49
CA ILE A 245 1.81 -9.67 4.15
C ILE A 245 2.72 -10.23 5.24
N ALA A 246 4.01 -10.44 4.96
CA ALA A 246 4.98 -10.93 5.93
C ALA A 246 5.10 -9.99 7.14
N GLY A 247 5.25 -8.68 6.92
CA GLY A 247 5.33 -7.68 8.00
C GLY A 247 4.07 -7.65 8.87
N ALA A 248 2.88 -7.67 8.27
CA ALA A 248 1.62 -7.73 9.02
C ALA A 248 1.47 -9.04 9.81
N SER A 249 1.95 -10.17 9.25
CA SER A 249 1.95 -11.47 9.94
C SER A 249 2.89 -11.49 11.14
N ILE A 250 4.09 -10.93 11.00
CA ILE A 250 5.06 -10.85 12.09
C ILE A 250 4.49 -9.98 13.21
N ALA A 251 3.99 -8.79 12.88
CA ALA A 251 3.39 -7.89 13.86
C ALA A 251 2.24 -8.55 14.63
N TYR A 252 1.37 -9.30 13.94
CA TYR A 252 0.26 -10.03 14.59
C TYR A 252 0.75 -11.14 15.51
N LEU A 253 1.78 -11.91 15.09
CA LEU A 253 2.25 -13.09 15.83
C LEU A 253 3.20 -12.78 16.99
N THR A 254 3.92 -11.68 16.90
CA THR A 254 5.00 -11.34 17.85
C THR A 254 4.76 -10.06 18.63
N GLY A 255 3.83 -9.20 18.20
CA GLY A 255 3.71 -7.82 18.70
C GLY A 255 4.84 -6.90 18.23
N VAL A 256 5.83 -7.41 17.47
CA VAL A 256 6.98 -6.62 16.99
C VAL A 256 6.69 -6.11 15.58
N PRO A 257 6.61 -4.79 15.37
CA PRO A 257 6.43 -4.21 14.05
C PRO A 257 7.77 -4.17 13.28
N VAL A 258 7.93 -5.02 12.26
CA VAL A 258 9.11 -5.09 11.39
C VAL A 258 8.80 -4.81 9.92
#